data_7ab56f7f4db01050b764a89af77e3a1e
#
_entry.id   7ab56f7f4db01050b764a89af77e3a1e
#
_cell.length_a   1.000
_cell.length_b   1.000
_cell.length_c   1.000
_cell.angle_alpha   90.00
_cell.angle_beta   90.00
_cell.angle_gamma   90.00
#
_symmetry.space_group_name_H-M   'P 1'
#
loop_
_entity.id
_entity.type
_entity.pdbx_description
1 polymer ?
#
loop_
_entity_poly.entity_id
_entity_poly.type
_entity_poly.pdbx_seq_one_letter_code
_entity_poly.pdbx_strand_id
1 'polypeptide(L)'
;MYVFSLIQHYVNNGVGGYIYWNMVLPPGGLSTWGWPQNAMITADPATGSVKMNPEYYVMKHCSRFVKPGAVVQVLRGSWKPMSVAFRNPDGTDVLIVGNPFGEAQSLTVNHGTARFGVTLAPKSLNTLVL
;
A
#
# COMPACT_ATOMS: atom_id res chain seq x y z
N MET A 1 6.26 5.63 0.80
CA MET A 1 6.81 4.39 0.19
C MET A 1 7.31 3.38 1.22
N TYR A 2 7.93 3.79 2.34
CA TYR A 2 8.46 2.86 3.36
C TYR A 2 7.45 1.80 3.84
N VAL A 3 6.25 2.20 4.29
CA VAL A 3 5.21 1.27 4.74
C VAL A 3 4.78 0.30 3.64
N PHE A 4 4.66 0.78 2.39
CA PHE A 4 4.36 -0.11 1.27
C PHE A 4 5.48 -1.13 1.02
N SER A 5 6.74 -0.73 1.12
CA SER A 5 7.88 -1.66 0.98
C SER A 5 7.83 -2.77 2.04
N LEU A 6 7.45 -2.44 3.27
CA LEU A 6 7.27 -3.44 4.33
C LEU A 6 6.13 -4.41 4.00
N ILE A 7 4.95 -3.89 3.64
CA ILE A 7 3.78 -4.72 3.29
C ILE A 7 4.12 -5.64 2.11
N GLN A 8 4.73 -5.08 1.06
CA GLN A 8 5.14 -5.82 -0.13
C GLN A 8 6.13 -6.94 0.23
N HIS A 9 7.13 -6.63 1.06
CA HIS A 9 8.11 -7.63 1.50
C HIS A 9 7.44 -8.75 2.29
N TYR A 10 6.62 -8.43 3.28
CA TYR A 10 5.96 -9.43 4.11
C TYR A 10 4.99 -10.30 3.33
N VAL A 11 4.15 -9.70 2.49
CA VAL A 11 3.17 -10.42 1.68
C VAL A 11 3.86 -11.38 0.70
N ASN A 12 4.90 -10.91 0.01
CA ASN A 12 5.65 -11.77 -0.93
C ASN A 12 6.46 -12.87 -0.24
N ASN A 13 6.61 -12.82 1.08
CA ASN A 13 7.24 -13.87 1.90
C ASN A 13 6.24 -14.68 2.73
N GLY A 14 4.94 -14.64 2.38
CA GLY A 14 3.93 -15.54 2.92
C GLY A 14 3.25 -15.05 4.22
N VAL A 15 3.41 -13.77 4.58
CA VAL A 15 2.68 -13.20 5.72
C VAL A 15 1.23 -12.96 5.34
N GLY A 16 0.29 -13.55 6.10
CA GLY A 16 -1.16 -13.50 5.83
C GLY A 16 -1.89 -12.29 6.42
N GLY A 17 -1.22 -11.42 7.16
CA GLY A 17 -1.83 -10.24 7.78
C GLY A 17 -0.82 -9.16 8.12
N TYR A 18 -1.26 -7.90 8.10
CA TYR A 18 -0.44 -6.75 8.46
C TYR A 18 -1.26 -5.77 9.28
N ILE A 19 -0.79 -5.44 10.47
CA ILE A 19 -1.41 -4.48 11.39
C ILE A 19 -0.46 -3.30 11.55
N TYR A 20 -0.93 -2.11 11.22
CA TYR A 20 -0.15 -0.89 11.39
C TYR A 20 -0.32 -0.31 12.80
N TRP A 21 0.76 0.05 13.42
CA TRP A 21 0.84 0.73 14.72
C TRP A 21 1.37 2.15 14.51
N ASN A 22 0.66 3.22 14.84
CA ASN A 22 -0.65 3.38 15.51
C ASN A 22 -1.72 3.81 14.51
N MET A 23 -3.00 3.66 14.90
CA MET A 23 -4.10 4.16 14.07
C MET A 23 -4.22 5.69 14.17
N VAL A 24 -4.35 6.23 15.38
CA VAL A 24 -4.56 7.67 15.62
C VAL A 24 -3.64 8.14 16.75
N LEU A 25 -2.96 9.26 16.52
CA LEU A 25 -2.16 9.96 17.54
C LEU A 25 -2.39 11.48 17.45
N PRO A 26 -2.16 12.22 18.54
CA PRO A 26 -2.13 13.67 18.51
C PRO A 26 -0.89 14.18 17.74
N PRO A 27 -0.83 15.50 17.44
CA PRO A 27 0.39 16.11 16.91
C PRO A 27 1.61 15.81 17.79
N GLY A 28 2.74 15.49 17.15
CA GLY A 28 3.97 15.06 17.84
C GLY A 28 4.03 13.58 18.20
N GLY A 29 2.91 12.88 18.29
CA GLY A 29 2.82 11.42 18.34
C GLY A 29 3.75 10.72 19.32
N LEU A 30 3.85 11.20 20.56
CA LEU A 30 4.72 10.58 21.56
C LEU A 30 4.06 9.37 22.21
N SER A 31 4.85 8.30 22.39
CA SER A 31 4.44 7.16 23.22
C SER A 31 4.48 7.54 24.71
N THR A 32 3.96 6.67 25.57
CA THR A 32 4.07 6.79 27.03
C THR A 32 5.53 6.93 27.51
N TRP A 33 6.47 6.41 26.74
CA TRP A 33 7.91 6.50 27.04
C TRP A 33 8.60 7.67 26.33
N GLY A 34 7.85 8.60 25.74
CA GLY A 34 8.39 9.76 25.03
C GLY A 34 9.01 9.47 23.66
N TRP A 35 8.80 8.28 23.10
CA TRP A 35 9.33 7.96 21.76
C TRP A 35 8.43 8.53 20.66
N PRO A 36 9.02 9.20 19.64
CA PRO A 36 8.27 9.63 18.48
C PRO A 36 7.66 8.43 17.75
N GLN A 37 6.38 8.52 17.42
CA GLN A 37 5.64 7.48 16.70
C GLN A 37 4.88 8.08 15.54
N ASN A 38 4.76 7.32 14.46
CA ASN A 38 3.89 7.64 13.35
C ASN A 38 2.49 7.05 13.57
N ALA A 39 1.49 7.70 12.99
CA ALA A 39 0.12 7.21 12.97
C ALA A 39 -0.47 7.32 11.57
N MET A 40 -1.49 6.49 11.28
CA MET A 40 -2.26 6.64 10.04
C MET A 40 -3.03 7.97 10.03
N ILE A 41 -3.49 8.41 11.20
CA ILE A 41 -4.30 9.62 11.36
C ILE A 41 -3.70 10.46 12.49
N THR A 42 -3.52 11.74 12.23
CA THR A 42 -3.22 12.71 13.28
C THR A 42 -4.49 13.48 13.62
N ALA A 43 -4.92 13.40 14.88
CA ALA A 43 -6.07 14.14 15.39
C ALA A 43 -5.60 15.12 16.49
N ASP A 44 -5.87 16.39 16.29
CA ASP A 44 -5.50 17.45 17.25
C ASP A 44 -6.69 17.77 18.15
N PRO A 45 -6.63 17.41 19.45
CA PRO A 45 -7.74 17.69 20.36
C PRO A 45 -7.91 19.18 20.69
N ALA A 46 -6.86 20.00 20.51
CA ALA A 46 -6.93 21.44 20.78
C ALA A 46 -7.66 22.20 19.68
N THR A 47 -7.53 21.78 18.43
CA THR A 47 -8.13 22.46 17.27
C THR A 47 -9.29 21.68 16.65
N GLY A 48 -9.47 20.41 17.01
CA GLY A 48 -10.43 19.49 16.37
C GLY A 48 -10.03 19.07 14.96
N SER A 49 -8.81 19.42 14.49
CA SER A 49 -8.37 19.07 13.15
C SER A 49 -8.00 17.59 13.03
N VAL A 50 -8.31 16.99 11.86
CA VAL A 50 -7.98 15.60 11.54
C VAL A 50 -7.23 15.56 10.22
N LYS A 51 -6.05 14.92 10.22
CA LYS A 51 -5.20 14.76 9.04
C LYS A 51 -4.95 13.27 8.77
N MET A 52 -5.23 12.83 7.54
CA MET A 52 -4.82 11.51 7.06
C MET A 52 -3.36 11.57 6.61
N ASN A 53 -2.51 10.75 7.22
CA ASN A 53 -1.08 10.65 6.87
C ASN A 53 -0.86 9.67 5.69
N PRO A 54 0.30 9.67 5.05
CA PRO A 54 0.61 8.76 3.94
C PRO A 54 0.35 7.28 4.25
N GLU A 55 0.57 6.86 5.49
CA GLU A 55 0.35 5.50 5.99
C GLU A 55 -1.12 5.08 5.87
N TYR A 56 -2.05 6.00 6.12
CA TYR A 56 -3.48 5.76 5.93
C TYR A 56 -3.79 5.37 4.49
N TYR A 57 -3.24 6.09 3.53
CA TYR A 57 -3.48 5.82 2.11
C TYR A 57 -2.86 4.49 1.68
N VAL A 58 -1.66 4.16 2.16
CA VAL A 58 -1.04 2.86 1.88
C VAL A 58 -1.91 1.71 2.40
N MET A 59 -2.37 1.80 3.64
CA MET A 59 -3.28 0.79 4.21
C MET A 59 -4.59 0.71 3.45
N LYS A 60 -5.13 1.86 3.01
CA LYS A 60 -6.36 1.94 2.21
C LYS A 60 -6.24 1.23 0.86
N HIS A 61 -5.09 1.27 0.19
CA HIS A 61 -4.86 0.52 -1.05
C HIS A 61 -5.05 -0.98 -0.84
N CYS A 62 -4.58 -1.53 0.28
CA CYS A 62 -4.78 -2.94 0.61
C CYS A 62 -6.22 -3.19 1.09
N SER A 63 -6.64 -2.50 2.16
CA SER A 63 -7.90 -2.81 2.86
C SER A 63 -9.17 -2.59 2.02
N ARG A 64 -9.11 -1.69 1.02
CA ARG A 64 -10.25 -1.41 0.14
C ARG A 64 -10.40 -2.44 -0.98
N PHE A 65 -9.30 -2.93 -1.52
CA PHE A 65 -9.31 -3.70 -2.76
C PHE A 65 -9.00 -5.19 -2.55
N VAL A 66 -8.27 -5.53 -1.50
CA VAL A 66 -7.94 -6.92 -1.16
C VAL A 66 -8.94 -7.45 -0.15
N LYS A 67 -9.71 -8.47 -0.54
CA LYS A 67 -10.79 -9.04 0.29
C LYS A 67 -10.26 -10.15 1.20
N PRO A 68 -10.91 -10.40 2.34
CA PRO A 68 -10.64 -11.60 3.14
C PRO A 68 -10.71 -12.85 2.27
N GLY A 69 -9.72 -13.73 2.40
CA GLY A 69 -9.60 -14.94 1.57
C GLY A 69 -8.90 -14.71 0.23
N ALA A 70 -8.40 -13.50 -0.05
CA ALA A 70 -7.59 -13.26 -1.24
C ALA A 70 -6.29 -14.05 -1.19
N VAL A 71 -5.85 -14.55 -2.35
CA VAL A 71 -4.63 -15.33 -2.50
C VAL A 71 -3.56 -14.50 -3.20
N VAL A 72 -2.36 -14.45 -2.60
CA VAL A 72 -1.21 -13.75 -3.19
C VAL A 72 -0.82 -14.39 -4.52
N GLN A 73 -0.62 -13.57 -5.53
CA GLN A 73 -0.21 -13.99 -6.87
C GLN A 73 1.28 -13.78 -7.08
N VAL A 74 1.90 -14.71 -7.78
CA VAL A 74 3.32 -14.61 -8.12
C VAL A 74 3.53 -13.60 -9.24
N LEU A 75 4.30 -12.55 -8.95
CA LEU A 75 4.70 -11.54 -9.92
C LEU A 75 6.06 -11.86 -10.53
N ARG A 76 6.22 -11.49 -11.80
CA ARG A 76 7.49 -11.56 -12.54
C ARG A 76 7.79 -10.21 -13.19
N GLY A 77 9.06 -9.95 -13.48
CA GLY A 77 9.50 -8.72 -14.15
C GLY A 77 10.23 -7.75 -13.22
N SER A 78 10.73 -6.67 -13.82
CA SER A 78 11.59 -5.67 -13.16
C SER A 78 10.90 -4.90 -12.03
N TRP A 79 9.57 -4.78 -12.07
CA TRP A 79 8.78 -4.06 -11.05
C TRP A 79 8.28 -4.94 -9.90
N LYS A 80 8.62 -6.24 -9.88
CA LYS A 80 8.28 -7.13 -8.76
C LYS A 80 8.65 -6.55 -7.38
N PRO A 81 9.85 -5.94 -7.17
CA PRO A 81 10.21 -5.38 -5.87
C PRO A 81 9.35 -4.21 -5.39
N MET A 82 8.57 -3.60 -6.27
CA MET A 82 7.67 -2.48 -5.97
C MET A 82 6.20 -2.85 -6.17
N SER A 83 5.88 -4.14 -6.18
CA SER A 83 4.55 -4.62 -6.52
C SER A 83 4.11 -5.77 -5.62
N VAL A 84 2.80 -5.89 -5.42
CA VAL A 84 2.14 -7.05 -4.84
C VAL A 84 0.82 -7.29 -5.57
N ALA A 85 0.48 -8.55 -5.81
CA ALA A 85 -0.75 -8.90 -6.49
C ALA A 85 -1.55 -9.95 -5.71
N PHE A 86 -2.86 -9.86 -5.83
CA PHE A 86 -3.81 -10.74 -5.15
C PHE A 86 -4.91 -11.16 -6.11
N ARG A 87 -5.42 -12.36 -5.91
CA ARG A 87 -6.70 -12.79 -6.47
C ARG A 87 -7.73 -12.86 -5.37
N ASN A 88 -8.78 -12.07 -5.48
CA ASN A 88 -9.91 -12.07 -4.58
C ASN A 88 -10.79 -13.33 -4.77
N PRO A 89 -11.61 -13.71 -3.76
CA PRO A 89 -12.53 -14.84 -3.88
C PRO A 89 -13.57 -14.71 -5.00
N ASP A 90 -13.88 -13.49 -5.43
CA ASP A 90 -14.78 -13.21 -6.55
C ASP A 90 -14.12 -13.31 -7.93
N GLY A 91 -12.84 -13.66 -7.97
CA GLY A 91 -12.07 -13.82 -9.21
C GLY A 91 -11.39 -12.54 -9.70
N THR A 92 -11.63 -11.37 -9.09
CA THR A 92 -10.92 -10.14 -9.47
C THR A 92 -9.46 -10.20 -9.05
N ASP A 93 -8.56 -9.79 -9.93
CA ASP A 93 -7.16 -9.61 -9.62
C ASP A 93 -6.86 -8.17 -9.24
N VAL A 94 -6.05 -7.99 -8.20
CA VAL A 94 -5.65 -6.68 -7.69
C VAL A 94 -4.13 -6.58 -7.75
N LEU A 95 -3.62 -5.62 -8.50
CA LEU A 95 -2.20 -5.28 -8.54
C LEU A 95 -1.98 -3.94 -7.85
N ILE A 96 -1.21 -3.93 -6.77
CA ILE A 96 -0.75 -2.71 -6.09
C ILE A 96 0.70 -2.49 -6.47
N VAL A 97 1.00 -1.34 -7.07
CA VAL A 97 2.33 -1.02 -7.58
C VAL A 97 2.75 0.39 -7.21
N GLY A 98 3.97 0.54 -6.71
CA GLY A 98 4.55 1.81 -6.29
C GLY A 98 5.57 2.35 -7.28
N ASN A 99 5.54 3.67 -7.51
CA ASN A 99 6.63 4.38 -8.16
C ASN A 99 7.42 5.18 -7.12
N PRO A 100 8.63 4.73 -6.69
CA PRO A 100 9.44 5.46 -5.71
C PRO A 100 10.24 6.62 -6.32
N PHE A 101 10.27 6.74 -7.66
CA PHE A 101 11.10 7.72 -8.35
C PHE A 101 10.43 9.10 -8.41
N GLY A 102 11.24 10.13 -8.64
CA GLY A 102 10.80 11.52 -8.82
C GLY A 102 10.18 11.80 -10.19
N GLU A 103 10.17 10.81 -11.09
CA GLU A 103 9.69 10.89 -12.46
C GLU A 103 8.58 9.90 -12.72
N ALA A 104 7.72 10.18 -13.70
CA ALA A 104 6.71 9.24 -14.14
C ALA A 104 7.37 8.00 -14.77
N GLN A 105 6.79 6.83 -14.51
CA GLN A 105 7.29 5.57 -15.03
C GLN A 105 6.20 4.86 -15.83
N SER A 106 6.55 4.42 -17.03
CA SER A 106 5.67 3.64 -17.88
C SER A 106 5.97 2.16 -17.74
N LEU A 107 4.93 1.38 -17.45
CA LEU A 107 5.01 -0.07 -17.29
C LEU A 107 4.15 -0.76 -18.32
N THR A 108 4.58 -1.95 -18.75
CA THR A 108 3.70 -2.90 -19.43
C THR A 108 3.27 -3.98 -18.43
N VAL A 109 1.97 -4.12 -18.28
CA VAL A 109 1.36 -5.19 -17.47
C VAL A 109 0.87 -6.29 -18.42
N ASN A 110 1.29 -7.52 -18.16
CA ASN A 110 0.76 -8.72 -18.80
C ASN A 110 -0.12 -9.46 -17.79
N HIS A 111 -1.37 -9.67 -18.13
CA HIS A 111 -2.36 -10.36 -17.30
C HIS A 111 -3.14 -11.37 -18.13
N GLY A 112 -2.86 -12.64 -17.97
CA GLY A 112 -3.39 -13.69 -18.86
C GLY A 112 -2.96 -13.44 -20.30
N THR A 113 -3.93 -13.30 -21.19
CA THR A 113 -3.72 -12.96 -22.62
C THR A 113 -3.71 -11.44 -22.86
N ALA A 114 -4.12 -10.64 -21.89
CA ALA A 114 -4.15 -9.19 -22.01
C ALA A 114 -2.78 -8.57 -21.77
N ARG A 115 -2.50 -7.51 -22.56
CA ARG A 115 -1.29 -6.70 -22.41
C ARG A 115 -1.66 -5.23 -22.55
N PHE A 116 -1.28 -4.41 -21.55
CA PHE A 116 -1.60 -2.98 -21.57
C PHE A 116 -0.52 -2.15 -20.90
N GLY A 117 -0.44 -0.88 -21.28
CA GLY A 117 0.45 0.10 -20.69
C GLY A 117 -0.18 0.82 -19.52
N VAL A 118 0.61 1.12 -18.48
CA VAL A 118 0.22 1.95 -17.35
C VAL A 118 1.31 2.97 -17.09
N THR A 119 0.93 4.23 -16.87
CA THR A 119 1.86 5.27 -16.44
C THR A 119 1.64 5.58 -14.97
N LEU A 120 2.67 5.37 -14.17
CA LEU A 120 2.69 5.67 -12.73
C LEU A 120 3.22 7.08 -12.52
N ALA A 121 2.46 7.93 -11.86
CA ALA A 121 2.91 9.27 -11.48
C ALA A 121 4.15 9.20 -10.56
N PRO A 122 4.95 10.28 -10.47
CA PRO A 122 6.07 10.35 -9.52
C PRO A 122 5.62 10.12 -8.08
N LYS A 123 6.42 9.39 -7.29
CA LYS A 123 6.18 9.18 -5.84
C LYS A 123 4.77 8.66 -5.52
N SER A 124 4.21 7.83 -6.38
CA SER A 124 2.82 7.35 -6.26
C SER A 124 2.72 5.89 -5.86
N LEU A 125 1.59 5.54 -5.25
CA LEU A 125 1.10 4.19 -5.08
C LEU A 125 -0.19 4.05 -5.90
N ASN A 126 -0.32 2.96 -6.65
CA ASN A 126 -1.40 2.75 -7.59
C ASN A 126 -2.03 1.37 -7.38
N THR A 127 -3.33 1.27 -7.53
CA THR A 127 -4.05 -0.01 -7.53
C THR A 127 -4.76 -0.18 -8.87
N LEU A 128 -4.49 -1.31 -9.50
CA LEU A 128 -5.21 -1.78 -10.67
C LEU A 128 -6.11 -2.95 -10.26
N VAL A 129 -7.36 -2.88 -10.67
CA VAL A 129 -8.33 -3.97 -10.51
C VAL A 129 -8.58 -4.54 -11.91
N LEU A 130 -8.34 -5.84 -12.07
CA LEU A 130 -8.25 -6.53 -13.35
C LEU A 130 -9.26 -7.68 -13.42
#